data_cda290d80452c257a9067852498335c0
#
_entry.id   cda290d80452c257a9067852498335c0
#
_cell.length_a   1.000
_cell.length_b   1.000
_cell.length_c   1.000
_cell.angle_alpha   90.00
_cell.angle_beta   90.00
_cell.angle_gamma   90.00
#
_symmetry.space_group_name_H-M   'P 1'
#
loop_
_entity.id
_entity.type
_entity.pdbx_description
1 polymer ?
#
loop_
_entity_poly.entity_id
_entity_poly.type
_entity_poly.pdbx_seq_one_letter_code
_entity_poly.pdbx_strand_id
1 'polypeptide(L)'
;MDKERMSALPYYFQNWLVLNKTPFYQWETHFFRKNTLLVCLEIYEELEQKLRTEHIAVKMDLKEVWDDRDILCTAQMPAAVCSLFYTLIWNRGRMKVILSGRENCLTCIAETADLEDSLQEKELIQAAAECRKLAVAYLDSIEYDVKISRSGKKELISVTFQAAGKAVRNRYD
;
A
#
# COMPACT_ATOMS: atom_id res chain seq x y z
N MET A 1 -22.26 -6.18 -5.21
CA MET A 1 -22.32 -5.68 -3.81
C MET A 1 -23.29 -4.50 -3.75
N ASP A 2 -24.19 -4.49 -2.80
CA ASP A 2 -25.15 -3.41 -2.66
C ASP A 2 -24.53 -2.17 -2.01
N LYS A 3 -25.27 -1.06 -2.02
CA LYS A 3 -24.74 0.22 -1.50
C LYS A 3 -24.48 0.21 -0.01
N GLU A 4 -25.29 -0.49 0.77
CA GLU A 4 -25.09 -0.55 2.22
C GLU A 4 -23.82 -1.29 2.58
N ARG A 5 -23.57 -2.42 1.93
CA ARG A 5 -22.37 -3.20 2.17
C ARG A 5 -21.13 -2.46 1.67
N MET A 6 -21.24 -1.80 0.52
CA MET A 6 -20.14 -0.99 0.02
C MET A 6 -19.80 0.16 0.97
N SER A 7 -20.79 0.80 1.57
CA SER A 7 -20.55 1.91 2.51
C SER A 7 -19.92 1.44 3.82
N ALA A 8 -20.02 0.15 4.16
CA ALA A 8 -19.35 -0.41 5.32
C ALA A 8 -17.87 -0.71 5.09
N LEU A 9 -17.41 -0.67 3.83
CA LEU A 9 -16.01 -0.92 3.52
C LEU A 9 -15.15 0.28 3.90
N PRO A 10 -13.88 0.06 4.27
CA PRO A 10 -12.93 1.15 4.46
C PRO A 10 -12.84 2.03 3.21
N TYR A 11 -12.54 3.30 3.42
CA TYR A 11 -12.46 4.28 2.35
C TYR A 11 -11.57 3.83 1.18
N TYR A 12 -10.42 3.24 1.47
CA TYR A 12 -9.52 2.78 0.41
C TYR A 12 -10.18 1.72 -0.46
N PHE A 13 -10.87 0.76 0.15
CA PHE A 13 -11.53 -0.29 -0.61
C PHE A 13 -12.68 0.26 -1.45
N GLN A 14 -13.46 1.17 -0.88
CA GLN A 14 -14.53 1.82 -1.62
C GLN A 14 -13.99 2.56 -2.84
N ASN A 15 -12.91 3.30 -2.66
CA ASN A 15 -12.27 4.04 -3.71
C ASN A 15 -11.80 3.13 -4.85
N TRP A 16 -11.17 2.02 -4.51
CA TRP A 16 -10.71 1.06 -5.51
C TRP A 16 -11.86 0.38 -6.24
N LEU A 17 -12.94 0.06 -5.54
CA LEU A 17 -14.11 -0.56 -6.15
C LEU A 17 -14.82 0.41 -7.11
N VAL A 18 -14.86 1.68 -6.79
CA VAL A 18 -15.38 2.70 -7.70
C VAL A 18 -14.48 2.83 -8.92
N LEU A 19 -13.17 2.89 -8.71
CA LEU A 19 -12.20 2.99 -9.78
C LEU A 19 -12.17 1.74 -10.67
N ASN A 20 -12.64 0.60 -10.18
CA ASN A 20 -12.73 -0.61 -10.99
C ASN A 20 -13.64 -0.43 -12.22
N LYS A 21 -14.55 0.53 -12.21
CA LYS A 21 -15.36 0.87 -13.37
C LYS A 21 -14.59 1.69 -14.40
N THR A 22 -13.50 2.30 -13.98
CA THR A 22 -12.58 3.02 -14.86
C THR A 22 -11.32 2.19 -14.95
N PRO A 23 -10.99 1.65 -16.13
CA PRO A 23 -9.79 0.82 -16.27
C PRO A 23 -8.55 1.55 -15.78
N PHE A 24 -7.70 0.82 -15.04
CA PHE A 24 -6.53 1.45 -14.42
C PHE A 24 -5.56 2.06 -15.44
N TYR A 25 -5.56 1.59 -16.69
CA TYR A 25 -4.73 2.18 -17.73
C TYR A 25 -5.12 3.62 -18.08
N GLN A 26 -6.30 4.07 -17.63
CA GLN A 26 -6.74 5.46 -17.79
C GLN A 26 -6.28 6.33 -16.63
N TRP A 27 -5.67 5.72 -15.59
CA TRP A 27 -5.14 6.47 -14.48
C TRP A 27 -3.88 7.21 -14.91
N GLU A 28 -3.55 8.25 -14.12
CA GLU A 28 -2.33 9.02 -14.36
C GLU A 28 -1.09 8.13 -14.29
N THR A 29 -0.39 8.02 -15.41
CA THR A 29 0.86 7.27 -15.52
C THR A 29 2.07 8.17 -15.78
N HIS A 30 1.86 9.48 -15.63
CA HIS A 30 2.95 10.42 -15.79
C HIS A 30 3.92 10.30 -14.62
N PHE A 31 5.17 9.96 -14.93
CA PHE A 31 6.21 9.80 -13.91
C PHE A 31 6.85 11.13 -13.56
N PHE A 32 7.14 11.30 -12.29
CA PHE A 32 7.96 12.40 -11.80
C PHE A 32 8.95 11.84 -10.78
N ARG A 33 10.05 12.56 -10.58
CA ARG A 33 11.08 12.18 -9.62
C ARG A 33 10.70 12.73 -8.25
N LYS A 34 10.88 11.90 -7.24
CA LYS A 34 10.66 12.31 -5.86
C LYS A 34 11.62 11.58 -4.94
N ASN A 35 12.09 12.25 -3.91
CA ASN A 35 13.00 11.66 -2.92
C ASN A 35 12.35 10.42 -2.28
N THR A 36 13.11 9.34 -2.20
CA THR A 36 12.61 8.06 -1.69
C THR A 36 12.11 8.15 -0.26
N LEU A 37 12.87 8.79 0.63
CA LEU A 37 12.47 8.94 2.03
C LEU A 37 11.18 9.75 2.16
N LEU A 38 11.05 10.84 1.40
CA LEU A 38 9.84 11.65 1.45
C LEU A 38 8.59 10.86 1.02
N VAL A 39 8.73 10.02 0.00
CA VAL A 39 7.63 9.15 -0.44
C VAL A 39 7.24 8.17 0.67
N CYS A 40 8.22 7.54 1.29
CA CYS A 40 7.97 6.61 2.40
C CYS A 40 7.28 7.31 3.57
N LEU A 41 7.69 8.54 3.88
CA LEU A 41 7.05 9.32 4.95
C LEU A 41 5.60 9.69 4.62
N GLU A 42 5.32 10.03 3.37
CA GLU A 42 3.94 10.29 2.93
C GLU A 42 3.05 9.05 3.09
N ILE A 43 3.56 7.91 2.67
CA ILE A 43 2.83 6.64 2.80
C ILE A 43 2.60 6.31 4.28
N TYR A 44 3.62 6.49 5.10
CA TYR A 44 3.51 6.28 6.54
C TYR A 44 2.44 7.17 7.17
N GLU A 45 2.48 8.46 6.88
CA GLU A 45 1.52 9.40 7.45
C GLU A 45 0.09 9.09 7.08
N GLU A 46 -0.15 8.75 5.82
CA GLU A 46 -1.48 8.40 5.35
C GLU A 46 -1.99 7.12 6.01
N LEU A 47 -1.15 6.09 6.07
CA LEU A 47 -1.51 4.82 6.70
C LEU A 47 -1.74 5.01 8.19
N GLU A 48 -0.86 5.74 8.86
CA GLU A 48 -0.93 5.99 10.30
C GLU A 48 -2.21 6.73 10.68
N GLN A 49 -2.58 7.77 9.93
CA GLN A 49 -3.82 8.51 10.17
C GLN A 49 -5.04 7.61 10.04
N LYS A 50 -5.06 6.76 9.03
CA LYS A 50 -6.18 5.84 8.81
C LYS A 50 -6.28 4.83 9.95
N LEU A 51 -5.17 4.24 10.37
CA LEU A 51 -5.16 3.22 11.41
C LEU A 51 -5.38 3.80 12.80
N ARG A 52 -5.05 5.07 13.00
CA ARG A 52 -5.33 5.76 14.26
C ARG A 52 -6.83 5.77 14.56
N THR A 53 -7.66 5.97 13.54
CA THR A 53 -9.12 5.94 13.71
C THR A 53 -9.65 4.57 14.10
N GLU A 54 -8.86 3.52 13.85
CA GLU A 54 -9.19 2.15 14.20
C GLU A 54 -8.42 1.68 15.45
N HIS A 55 -7.76 2.60 16.15
CA HIS A 55 -6.99 2.35 17.37
C HIS A 55 -5.82 1.37 17.15
N ILE A 56 -5.23 1.39 15.97
CA ILE A 56 -4.07 0.57 15.63
C ILE A 56 -2.85 1.49 15.50
N ALA A 57 -1.80 1.20 16.28
CA ALA A 57 -0.55 1.93 16.20
C ALA A 57 0.36 1.32 15.13
N VAL A 58 1.04 2.19 14.39
CA VAL A 58 2.02 1.76 13.38
C VAL A 58 3.40 2.16 13.87
N LYS A 59 4.31 1.20 13.95
CA LYS A 59 5.71 1.47 14.20
C LYS A 59 6.42 1.71 12.88
N MET A 60 7.35 2.64 12.88
CA MET A 60 8.07 3.02 11.68
C MET A 60 9.57 2.81 11.88
N ASP A 61 10.22 2.19 10.89
CA ASP A 61 11.68 2.14 10.81
C ASP A 61 12.10 2.42 9.37
N LEU A 62 12.51 3.64 9.12
CA LEU A 62 12.92 4.12 7.79
C LEU A 62 14.38 4.56 7.77
N LYS A 63 15.19 4.10 8.72
CA LYS A 63 16.59 4.53 8.86
C LYS A 63 17.46 4.17 7.67
N GLU A 64 17.16 3.06 7.01
CA GLU A 64 17.96 2.56 5.89
C GLU A 64 17.35 2.89 4.53
N VAL A 65 16.26 3.65 4.50
CA VAL A 65 15.67 4.12 3.25
C VAL A 65 16.60 5.16 2.62
N TRP A 66 16.73 5.15 1.31
CA TRP A 66 17.50 6.15 0.60
C TRP A 66 16.98 7.55 0.91
N ASP A 67 17.86 8.41 1.40
CA ASP A 67 17.55 9.81 1.68
C ASP A 67 18.21 10.75 0.66
N ASP A 68 19.08 10.24 -0.18
CA ASP A 68 19.86 10.97 -1.18
C ASP A 68 19.55 10.54 -2.62
N ARG A 69 18.55 9.72 -2.81
CA ARG A 69 18.17 9.20 -4.13
C ARG A 69 16.68 9.37 -4.37
N ASP A 70 16.36 9.54 -5.65
CA ASP A 70 14.98 9.65 -6.08
C ASP A 70 14.44 8.34 -6.63
N ILE A 71 13.15 8.21 -6.61
CA ILE A 71 12.41 7.17 -7.31
C ILE A 71 11.52 7.83 -8.36
N LEU A 72 11.05 7.03 -9.31
CA LEU A 72 10.04 7.46 -10.27
C LEU A 72 8.69 7.07 -9.70
N CYS A 73 7.82 8.03 -9.52
CA CYS A 73 6.49 7.79 -8.98
C CYS A 73 5.41 8.47 -9.81
N THR A 74 4.17 8.11 -9.54
CA THR A 74 3.00 8.71 -10.18
C THR A 74 2.12 9.31 -9.10
N ALA A 75 1.15 10.13 -9.50
CA ALA A 75 0.24 10.77 -8.56
C ALA A 75 -0.57 9.76 -7.73
N GLN A 76 -0.94 8.62 -8.32
CA GLN A 76 -1.74 7.61 -7.63
C GLN A 76 -0.93 6.58 -6.84
N MET A 77 0.38 6.53 -7.01
CA MET A 77 1.20 5.49 -6.41
C MET A 77 1.10 5.45 -4.88
N PRO A 78 1.20 6.57 -4.16
CA PRO A 78 1.11 6.50 -2.70
C PRO A 78 -0.22 5.92 -2.23
N ALA A 79 -1.33 6.30 -2.84
CA ALA A 79 -2.64 5.74 -2.51
C ALA A 79 -2.73 4.25 -2.82
N ALA A 80 -2.13 3.81 -3.92
CA ALA A 80 -2.08 2.41 -4.29
C ALA A 80 -1.32 1.58 -3.25
N VAL A 81 -0.16 2.06 -2.82
CA VAL A 81 0.64 1.39 -1.80
C VAL A 81 -0.09 1.36 -0.46
N CYS A 82 -0.68 2.48 -0.04
CA CYS A 82 -1.46 2.52 1.20
C CYS A 82 -2.63 1.55 1.17
N SER A 83 -3.36 1.50 0.05
CA SER A 83 -4.48 0.57 -0.11
C SER A 83 -4.01 -0.89 -0.02
N LEU A 84 -2.89 -1.18 -0.66
CA LEU A 84 -2.31 -2.50 -0.63
C LEU A 84 -1.92 -2.92 0.79
N PHE A 85 -1.22 -2.05 1.51
CA PHE A 85 -0.85 -2.31 2.91
C PHE A 85 -2.08 -2.45 3.80
N TYR A 86 -3.09 -1.63 3.57
CA TYR A 86 -4.32 -1.69 4.34
C TYR A 86 -5.05 -3.04 4.19
N THR A 87 -4.90 -3.72 3.05
CA THR A 87 -5.49 -5.05 2.87
C THR A 87 -4.93 -6.10 3.83
N LEU A 88 -3.73 -5.87 4.38
CA LEU A 88 -3.17 -6.74 5.43
C LEU A 88 -3.84 -6.56 6.78
N ILE A 89 -4.34 -5.36 7.03
CA ILE A 89 -4.63 -4.90 8.39
C ILE A 89 -6.13 -4.93 8.66
N TRP A 90 -6.92 -4.60 7.64
CA TRP A 90 -8.34 -4.39 7.80
C TRP A 90 -9.06 -5.57 8.44
N ASN A 91 -9.73 -5.26 9.54
CA ASN A 91 -10.68 -6.15 10.23
C ASN A 91 -10.15 -7.58 10.50
N ARG A 92 -8.84 -7.71 10.73
CA ARG A 92 -8.22 -9.01 10.98
C ARG A 92 -7.66 -9.17 12.37
N GLY A 93 -8.06 -8.30 13.32
CA GLY A 93 -7.56 -8.36 14.68
C GLY A 93 -6.06 -8.18 14.78
N ARG A 94 -5.50 -7.31 13.96
CA ARG A 94 -4.05 -7.06 13.96
C ARG A 94 -3.64 -6.36 15.23
N MET A 95 -2.66 -6.91 15.91
CA MET A 95 -2.12 -6.34 17.15
C MET A 95 -0.94 -5.42 16.88
N LYS A 96 -0.21 -5.70 15.83
CA LYS A 96 1.07 -5.06 15.60
C LYS A 96 1.28 -4.82 14.11
N VAL A 97 1.54 -3.56 13.78
CA VAL A 97 1.83 -3.17 12.41
C VAL A 97 3.15 -2.41 12.40
N ILE A 98 4.05 -2.83 11.55
CA ILE A 98 5.36 -2.21 11.39
C ILE A 98 5.53 -1.82 9.92
N LEU A 99 5.96 -0.59 9.70
CA LEU A 99 6.35 -0.12 8.39
C LEU A 99 7.87 0.01 8.40
N SER A 100 8.54 -0.85 7.65
CA SER A 100 9.99 -0.93 7.60
C SER A 100 10.47 -0.68 6.18
N GLY A 101 11.52 0.13 6.04
CA GLY A 101 12.07 0.44 4.73
C GLY A 101 13.57 0.25 4.67
N ARG A 102 14.04 -0.10 3.49
CA ARG A 102 15.47 -0.22 3.19
C ARG A 102 15.70 0.10 1.72
N GLU A 103 16.60 1.04 1.47
CA GLU A 103 16.88 1.50 0.12
C GLU A 103 15.60 2.03 -0.54
N ASN A 104 15.13 1.45 -1.63
CA ASN A 104 13.88 1.80 -2.30
C ASN A 104 12.78 0.76 -2.09
N CYS A 105 12.86 0.03 -1.00
CA CYS A 105 11.87 -1.01 -0.68
C CYS A 105 11.16 -0.66 0.64
N LEU A 106 9.84 -0.69 0.62
CA LEU A 106 9.02 -0.44 1.79
C LEU A 106 8.18 -1.67 2.09
N THR A 107 8.25 -2.15 3.32
CA THR A 107 7.56 -3.36 3.75
C THR A 107 6.58 -3.05 4.87
N CYS A 108 5.35 -3.51 4.72
CA CYS A 108 4.37 -3.49 5.79
C CYS A 108 4.26 -4.89 6.39
N ILE A 109 4.47 -4.98 7.68
CA ILE A 109 4.40 -6.23 8.45
C ILE A 109 3.24 -6.13 9.40
N ALA A 110 2.32 -7.09 9.33
CA ALA A 110 1.18 -7.14 10.22
C ALA A 110 1.14 -8.46 10.95
N GLU A 111 1.04 -8.42 12.28
CA GLU A 111 0.96 -9.59 13.14
C GLU A 111 -0.46 -9.73 13.67
N THR A 112 -1.01 -10.91 13.55
CA THR A 112 -2.37 -11.22 14.01
C THR A 112 -2.32 -11.80 15.42
N ALA A 113 -3.29 -11.39 16.26
CA ALA A 113 -3.60 -12.12 17.48
C ALA A 113 -4.17 -13.50 17.13
N ASP A 114 -4.34 -14.37 18.13
CA ASP A 114 -4.94 -15.70 17.96
C ASP A 114 -6.47 -15.60 17.74
N LEU A 115 -6.89 -14.72 16.87
CA LEU A 115 -8.30 -14.57 16.55
C LEU A 115 -8.62 -15.22 15.23
N GLU A 116 -9.71 -15.95 15.22
CA GLU A 116 -10.19 -16.56 13.99
C GLU A 116 -10.69 -15.50 13.02
N ASP A 117 -10.34 -15.63 11.76
CA ASP A 117 -10.82 -14.76 10.68
C ASP A 117 -12.29 -15.00 10.34
N SER A 118 -12.93 -15.91 11.07
CA SER A 118 -14.27 -16.39 10.78
C SER A 118 -15.40 -15.36 10.95
N LEU A 119 -15.09 -14.21 11.55
CA LEU A 119 -16.09 -13.17 11.82
C LEU A 119 -16.32 -12.22 10.63
N GLN A 120 -15.52 -12.34 9.59
CA GLN A 120 -15.65 -11.46 8.43
C GLN A 120 -16.66 -12.00 7.42
N GLU A 121 -17.46 -11.11 6.87
CA GLU A 121 -18.36 -11.49 5.79
C GLU A 121 -17.58 -11.82 4.54
N LYS A 122 -18.00 -12.89 3.86
CA LYS A 122 -17.37 -13.35 2.62
C LYS A 122 -17.22 -12.24 1.58
N GLU A 123 -18.25 -11.42 1.41
CA GLU A 123 -18.26 -10.36 0.41
C GLU A 123 -17.22 -9.30 0.71
N LEU A 124 -17.02 -8.97 1.99
CA LEU A 124 -16.02 -7.99 2.39
C LEU A 124 -14.61 -8.55 2.20
N ILE A 125 -14.42 -9.81 2.51
CA ILE A 125 -13.13 -10.49 2.28
C ILE A 125 -12.80 -10.48 0.80
N GLN A 126 -13.78 -10.79 -0.04
CA GLN A 126 -13.58 -10.80 -1.48
C GLN A 126 -13.31 -9.42 -2.04
N ALA A 127 -14.00 -8.38 -1.52
CA ALA A 127 -13.75 -7.01 -1.93
C ALA A 127 -12.34 -6.58 -1.60
N ALA A 128 -11.83 -6.94 -0.42
CA ALA A 128 -10.45 -6.67 -0.04
C ALA A 128 -9.46 -7.39 -0.96
N ALA A 129 -9.75 -8.64 -1.32
CA ALA A 129 -8.91 -9.40 -2.24
C ALA A 129 -8.88 -8.76 -3.63
N GLU A 130 -9.99 -8.25 -4.11
CA GLU A 130 -10.05 -7.54 -5.38
C GLU A 130 -9.30 -6.21 -5.34
N CYS A 131 -9.41 -5.46 -4.25
CA CYS A 131 -8.65 -4.24 -4.05
C CYS A 131 -7.15 -4.53 -4.10
N ARG A 132 -6.72 -5.60 -3.43
CA ARG A 132 -5.32 -6.03 -3.46
C ARG A 132 -4.87 -6.35 -4.89
N LYS A 133 -5.68 -7.09 -5.62
CA LYS A 133 -5.40 -7.46 -7.00
C LYS A 133 -5.25 -6.24 -7.90
N LEU A 134 -6.15 -5.26 -7.77
CA LEU A 134 -6.08 -4.04 -8.54
C LEU A 134 -4.85 -3.19 -8.20
N ALA A 135 -4.54 -3.07 -6.91
CA ALA A 135 -3.37 -2.32 -6.47
C ALA A 135 -2.07 -2.96 -6.98
N VAL A 136 -1.96 -4.29 -6.91
CA VAL A 136 -0.81 -5.02 -7.43
C VAL A 136 -0.69 -4.81 -8.94
N ALA A 137 -1.80 -4.92 -9.67
CA ALA A 137 -1.80 -4.73 -11.12
C ALA A 137 -1.35 -3.32 -11.50
N TYR A 138 -1.81 -2.31 -10.77
CA TYR A 138 -1.39 -0.94 -11.02
C TYR A 138 0.10 -0.75 -10.77
N LEU A 139 0.58 -1.23 -9.61
CA LEU A 139 2.01 -1.09 -9.25
C LEU A 139 2.90 -1.83 -10.25
N ASP A 140 2.47 -3.00 -10.70
CA ASP A 140 3.18 -3.74 -11.72
C ASP A 140 3.26 -2.95 -13.04
N SER A 141 2.18 -2.27 -13.40
CA SER A 141 2.11 -1.47 -14.63
C SER A 141 3.08 -0.28 -14.61
N ILE A 142 3.49 0.19 -13.44
CA ILE A 142 4.47 1.27 -13.31
C ILE A 142 5.86 0.72 -12.92
N GLU A 143 6.09 -0.56 -13.15
CA GLU A 143 7.37 -1.23 -12.96
C GLU A 143 7.85 -1.27 -11.50
N TYR A 144 6.90 -1.33 -10.57
CA TYR A 144 7.19 -1.60 -9.17
C TYR A 144 7.08 -3.09 -8.93
N ASP A 145 7.88 -3.62 -8.00
CA ASP A 145 7.84 -5.03 -7.64
C ASP A 145 7.10 -5.20 -6.31
N VAL A 146 6.13 -6.11 -6.29
CA VAL A 146 5.34 -6.39 -5.09
C VAL A 146 5.55 -7.84 -4.69
N LYS A 147 5.93 -8.07 -3.43
CA LYS A 147 6.07 -9.41 -2.86
C LYS A 147 5.17 -9.55 -1.65
N ILE A 148 4.42 -10.63 -1.60
CA ILE A 148 3.52 -10.94 -0.50
C ILE A 148 3.96 -12.26 0.09
N SER A 149 4.18 -12.30 1.41
CA SER A 149 4.60 -13.51 2.08
C SER A 149 3.91 -13.64 3.44
N ARG A 150 3.90 -14.86 3.96
CA ARG A 150 3.32 -15.17 5.25
C ARG A 150 4.25 -16.10 6.01
N SER A 151 4.47 -15.80 7.27
CA SER A 151 5.27 -16.65 8.17
C SER A 151 4.58 -16.71 9.52
N GLY A 152 3.91 -17.84 9.78
CA GLY A 152 3.12 -17.99 11.00
C GLY A 152 2.01 -16.98 11.10
N LYS A 153 2.04 -16.17 12.17
CA LYS A 153 1.04 -15.12 12.41
C LYS A 153 1.38 -13.80 11.74
N LYS A 154 2.51 -13.71 11.05
CA LYS A 154 2.96 -12.50 10.37
C LYS A 154 2.69 -12.60 8.90
N GLU A 155 2.12 -11.54 8.35
CA GLU A 155 1.98 -11.35 6.92
C GLU A 155 2.76 -10.11 6.52
N LEU A 156 3.39 -10.16 5.36
CA LEU A 156 4.22 -9.07 4.86
C LEU A 156 3.85 -8.75 3.42
N ILE A 157 3.83 -7.47 3.13
CA ILE A 157 3.79 -6.99 1.75
C ILE A 157 4.96 -6.03 1.58
N SER A 158 5.82 -6.32 0.61
CA SER A 158 6.95 -5.47 0.27
C SER A 158 6.74 -4.87 -1.11
N VAL A 159 6.99 -3.57 -1.22
CA VAL A 159 6.91 -2.85 -2.48
C VAL A 159 8.29 -2.27 -2.77
N THR A 160 8.86 -2.62 -3.91
CA THR A 160 10.12 -2.05 -4.37
C THR A 160 9.80 -1.01 -5.44
N PHE A 161 10.14 0.24 -5.16
CA PHE A 161 9.86 1.37 -6.03
C PHE A 161 10.82 1.38 -7.22
N GLN A 162 10.37 1.94 -8.33
CA GLN A 162 11.23 2.12 -9.48
C GLN A 162 12.26 3.21 -9.21
N ALA A 163 13.54 2.84 -9.19
CA ALA A 163 14.61 3.79 -8.94
C ALA A 163 14.79 4.72 -10.14
N ALA A 164 15.03 5.99 -9.87
CA ALA A 164 15.41 6.93 -10.91
C ALA A 164 16.88 6.75 -11.26
N GLY A 165 17.19 6.40 -12.51
CA GLY A 165 18.56 6.21 -12.95
C GLY A 165 19.35 7.51 -12.98
N LYS A 166 20.66 7.42 -12.76
CA LYS A 166 21.54 8.59 -12.78
C LYS A 166 21.49 9.36 -14.11
N ALA A 167 21.34 8.65 -15.21
CA ALA A 167 21.29 9.25 -16.54
C ALA A 167 20.08 10.15 -16.76
N VAL A 168 18.99 9.93 -16.01
CA VAL A 168 17.76 10.72 -16.13
C VAL A 168 17.96 12.13 -15.59
N ARG A 169 18.85 12.29 -14.58
CA ARG A 169 19.12 13.59 -13.97
C ARG A 169 19.56 14.63 -15.00
N ASN A 170 20.42 14.25 -15.92
CA ASN A 170 21.00 15.17 -16.90
C ASN A 170 20.01 15.66 -17.96
N ARG A 171 18.86 15.04 -18.07
CA ARG A 171 17.82 15.44 -19.03
C ARG A 171 16.97 16.61 -18.55
N TYR A 172 16.94 16.80 -17.27
CA TYR A 172 16.03 17.75 -16.61
C TYR A 172 16.77 18.87 -15.91
N ASP A 173 18.05 18.85 -15.99
CA ASP A 173 18.93 19.90 -15.46
C ASP A 173 18.95 21.12 -16.41
#